data_05962c6bd8cba70104fb8f5b520819d2
#
_entry.id   05962c6bd8cba70104fb8f5b520819d2
#
_cell.length_a   1.000
_cell.length_b   1.000
_cell.length_c   1.000
_cell.angle_alpha   90.00
_cell.angle_beta   90.00
_cell.angle_gamma   90.00
#
_symmetry.space_group_name_H-M   'P 1'
#
loop_
_entity.id
_entity.type
_entity.pdbx_description
1 polymer ?
#
loop_
_entity_poly.entity_id
_entity_poly.type
_entity_poly.pdbx_seq_one_letter_code
_entity_poly.pdbx_strand_id
1 'polypeptide(L)'
;MPCRCESQILNILVTYSSISFRENAWLYISATFIVLWIVGWLYRDSLEIEDFKSKYVFVTGCDTGFGNLLCKKLDRKGFRVLAGCLTEKGADDLKRVAGPYLKTVLLDVTSQDSIEKAMEWTKQEVGDKGLWGLVNNAGRSLPMGPSEWMKVEDFHSTLKVNMNGVIAMTMTFLPLIKQARGRIVNVASVLGRVAANGGGYCISKFAVESFSDCLRRDIHYFGIKVCIVEPGFFKTAVTSLEPIERELHRLWNQLSPEVKASYGDKYLDKYIKTQRLIMNAVCDSDLTKVTNCMEHALSAAYPRTRYSAGWDAKLVWIPLSYMPSFVVDIALKLVLPRPSKSV
;
A
#
# COMPACT_ATOMS: atom_id res chain seq x y z
N MET A 1 43.87 -5.25 -65.33
CA MET A 1 42.40 -5.11 -65.22
C MET A 1 42.03 -5.73 -63.86
N PRO A 2 41.69 -4.97 -62.88
CA PRO A 2 41.19 -5.55 -61.61
C PRO A 2 39.80 -6.12 -61.86
N CYS A 3 39.57 -7.29 -61.29
CA CYS A 3 38.44 -8.17 -61.56
C CYS A 3 37.10 -7.51 -61.11
N ARG A 4 36.12 -7.44 -62.00
CA ARG A 4 34.75 -6.93 -61.77
C ARG A 4 34.07 -7.58 -60.54
N CYS A 5 34.58 -8.72 -60.08
CA CYS A 5 34.07 -9.49 -58.95
C CYS A 5 34.44 -8.85 -57.59
N GLU A 6 35.64 -8.23 -57.46
CA GLU A 6 36.06 -7.58 -56.21
C GLU A 6 35.26 -6.30 -55.92
N SER A 7 34.89 -5.55 -56.98
CA SER A 7 34.09 -4.34 -56.78
C SER A 7 32.63 -4.65 -56.39
N GLN A 8 32.07 -5.79 -56.86
CA GLN A 8 30.74 -6.24 -56.45
C GLN A 8 30.70 -6.76 -55.01
N ILE A 9 31.73 -7.51 -54.60
CA ILE A 9 31.84 -8.00 -53.23
C ILE A 9 32.00 -6.83 -52.26
N LEU A 10 32.83 -5.85 -52.59
CA LEU A 10 33.04 -4.65 -51.78
C LEU A 10 31.74 -3.83 -51.63
N ASN A 11 30.98 -3.66 -52.73
CA ASN A 11 29.68 -2.99 -52.68
C ASN A 11 28.64 -3.75 -51.87
N ILE A 12 28.60 -5.06 -51.93
CA ILE A 12 27.69 -5.89 -51.09
C ILE A 12 28.07 -5.76 -49.61
N LEU A 13 29.35 -5.83 -49.27
CA LEU A 13 29.83 -5.69 -47.91
C LEU A 13 29.57 -4.27 -47.34
N VAL A 14 29.79 -3.22 -48.15
CA VAL A 14 29.48 -1.82 -47.74
C VAL A 14 27.96 -1.61 -47.57
N THR A 15 27.16 -2.21 -48.47
CA THR A 15 25.70 -2.11 -48.37
C THR A 15 25.18 -2.89 -47.15
N TYR A 16 25.70 -4.10 -46.91
CA TYR A 16 25.34 -4.92 -45.75
C TYR A 16 25.77 -4.26 -44.44
N SER A 17 26.99 -3.67 -44.38
CA SER A 17 27.45 -2.93 -43.22
C SER A 17 26.64 -1.66 -42.96
N SER A 18 26.20 -0.96 -44.03
CA SER A 18 25.38 0.25 -43.89
C SER A 18 23.94 -0.04 -43.47
N ILE A 19 23.36 -1.17 -43.91
CA ILE A 19 22.03 -1.63 -43.46
C ILE A 19 22.10 -2.09 -42.02
N SER A 20 23.07 -2.93 -41.65
CA SER A 20 23.31 -3.38 -40.30
C SER A 20 23.62 -2.21 -39.33
N PHE A 21 24.34 -1.21 -39.78
CA PHE A 21 24.63 0.01 -38.98
C PHE A 21 23.35 0.85 -38.78
N ARG A 22 22.47 0.96 -39.77
CA ARG A 22 21.19 1.68 -39.61
C ARG A 22 20.23 0.96 -38.68
N GLU A 23 20.10 -0.35 -38.77
CA GLU A 23 19.25 -1.14 -37.87
C GLU A 23 19.78 -1.08 -36.42
N ASN A 24 21.10 -1.23 -36.25
CA ASN A 24 21.72 -1.11 -34.91
C ASN A 24 21.71 0.33 -34.40
N ALA A 25 21.79 1.36 -35.24
CA ALA A 25 21.73 2.76 -34.84
C ALA A 25 20.40 3.08 -34.12
N TRP A 26 19.27 2.60 -34.64
CA TRP A 26 17.97 2.78 -33.97
C TRP A 26 17.90 2.08 -32.60
N LEU A 27 18.50 0.90 -32.48
CA LEU A 27 18.60 0.20 -31.21
C LEU A 27 19.46 0.98 -30.19
N TYR A 28 20.63 1.50 -30.61
CA TYR A 28 21.49 2.33 -29.76
C TYR A 28 20.83 3.64 -29.35
N ILE A 29 20.17 4.33 -30.28
CA ILE A 29 19.42 5.55 -30.02
C ILE A 29 18.30 5.26 -29.00
N SER A 30 17.50 4.22 -29.23
CA SER A 30 16.42 3.83 -28.30
C SER A 30 16.95 3.44 -26.93
N ALA A 31 18.03 2.66 -26.86
CA ALA A 31 18.68 2.29 -25.62
C ALA A 31 19.22 3.52 -24.85
N THR A 32 19.84 4.47 -25.58
CA THR A 32 20.32 5.72 -24.99
C THR A 32 19.18 6.54 -24.41
N PHE A 33 18.07 6.70 -25.14
CA PHE A 33 16.87 7.39 -24.62
C PHE A 33 16.30 6.72 -23.37
N ILE A 34 16.23 5.38 -23.36
CA ILE A 34 15.77 4.61 -22.20
C ILE A 34 16.70 4.85 -21.00
N VAL A 35 18.02 4.79 -21.22
CA VAL A 35 19.02 5.03 -20.16
C VAL A 35 18.90 6.45 -19.61
N LEU A 36 18.86 7.46 -20.48
CA LEU A 36 18.70 8.85 -20.08
C LEU A 36 17.39 9.10 -19.32
N TRP A 37 16.31 8.46 -19.78
CA TRP A 37 15.02 8.52 -19.10
C TRP A 37 15.08 7.87 -17.70
N ILE A 38 15.70 6.69 -17.57
CA ILE A 38 15.90 6.00 -16.28
C ILE A 38 16.76 6.85 -15.36
N VAL A 39 17.89 7.38 -15.84
CA VAL A 39 18.78 8.24 -15.04
C VAL A 39 18.05 9.50 -14.58
N GLY A 40 17.34 10.18 -15.48
CA GLY A 40 16.53 11.36 -15.15
C GLY A 40 15.42 11.04 -14.14
N TRP A 41 14.79 9.87 -14.27
CA TRP A 41 13.79 9.41 -13.33
C TRP A 41 14.39 9.11 -11.95
N LEU A 42 15.54 8.39 -11.88
CA LEU A 42 16.23 8.11 -10.63
C LEU A 42 16.73 9.39 -9.95
N TYR A 43 17.24 10.35 -10.72
CA TYR A 43 17.63 11.66 -10.21
C TYR A 43 16.43 12.40 -9.59
N ARG A 44 15.32 12.52 -10.31
CA ARG A 44 14.08 13.12 -9.78
C ARG A 44 13.57 12.42 -8.51
N ASP A 45 13.65 11.11 -8.50
CA ASP A 45 13.19 10.29 -7.37
C ASP A 45 14.08 10.49 -6.12
N SER A 46 15.35 10.82 -6.28
CA SER A 46 16.28 11.08 -5.18
C SER A 46 16.17 12.50 -4.57
N LEU A 47 15.47 13.43 -5.23
CA LEU A 47 15.34 14.79 -4.75
C LEU A 47 14.36 14.88 -3.58
N GLU A 48 14.80 15.44 -2.48
CA GLU A 48 13.98 15.67 -1.30
C GLU A 48 13.55 17.14 -1.18
N ILE A 49 12.49 17.38 -0.44
CA ILE A 49 12.08 18.73 -0.04
C ILE A 49 13.05 19.28 0.99
N GLU A 50 13.11 20.58 1.06
CA GLU A 50 13.88 21.30 2.09
C GLU A 50 13.04 21.51 3.36
N ASP A 51 13.71 21.82 4.48
CA ASP A 51 13.12 22.26 5.74
C ASP A 51 12.05 21.32 6.33
N PHE A 52 12.46 20.10 6.66
CA PHE A 52 11.59 19.12 7.36
C PHE A 52 11.08 19.64 8.72
N LYS A 53 11.85 20.50 9.40
CA LYS A 53 11.52 21.01 10.75
C LYS A 53 10.29 21.91 10.77
N SER A 54 9.92 22.51 9.65
CA SER A 54 8.69 23.30 9.52
C SER A 54 7.48 22.47 9.13
N LYS A 55 7.67 21.19 8.73
CA LYS A 55 6.63 20.34 8.15
C LYS A 55 5.96 19.47 9.21
N TYR A 56 4.64 19.62 9.34
CA TYR A 56 3.81 18.80 10.21
C TYR A 56 3.23 17.59 9.45
N VAL A 57 3.34 16.41 10.03
CA VAL A 57 2.80 15.17 9.47
C VAL A 57 1.90 14.49 10.49
N PHE A 58 0.66 14.25 10.12
CA PHE A 58 -0.29 13.46 10.93
C PHE A 58 -0.31 12.01 10.44
N VAL A 59 -0.17 11.05 11.35
CA VAL A 59 -0.19 9.62 11.05
C VAL A 59 -1.28 8.95 11.89
N THR A 60 -2.15 8.15 11.27
CA THR A 60 -3.20 7.39 11.99
C THR A 60 -2.74 5.96 12.29
N GLY A 61 -3.21 5.37 13.42
CA GLY A 61 -2.90 3.98 13.80
C GLY A 61 -1.46 3.80 14.22
N CYS A 62 -0.99 4.62 15.18
CA CYS A 62 0.41 4.67 15.61
C CYS A 62 0.72 3.78 16.80
N ASP A 63 -0.23 3.01 17.31
CA ASP A 63 -0.03 2.11 18.47
C ASP A 63 1.06 1.07 18.18
N THR A 64 1.07 0.46 16.99
CA THR A 64 2.00 -0.60 16.60
C THR A 64 2.29 -0.57 15.08
N GLY A 65 3.13 -1.47 14.62
CA GLY A 65 3.34 -1.74 13.19
C GLY A 65 3.93 -0.58 12.39
N PHE A 66 3.42 -0.38 11.18
CA PHE A 66 3.95 0.62 10.25
C PHE A 66 3.83 2.05 10.77
N GLY A 67 2.67 2.42 11.35
CA GLY A 67 2.43 3.76 11.86
C GLY A 67 3.41 4.13 12.98
N ASN A 68 3.60 3.23 13.95
CA ASN A 68 4.54 3.42 15.05
C ASN A 68 5.99 3.58 14.55
N LEU A 69 6.42 2.70 13.64
CA LEU A 69 7.77 2.75 13.07
C LEU A 69 7.98 4.02 12.22
N LEU A 70 6.97 4.40 11.43
CA LEU A 70 7.01 5.61 10.62
C LEU A 70 7.15 6.87 11.48
N CYS A 71 6.36 6.99 12.56
CA CYS A 71 6.42 8.13 13.47
C CYS A 71 7.83 8.33 14.03
N LYS A 72 8.47 7.26 14.51
CA LYS A 72 9.85 7.29 15.01
C LYS A 72 10.86 7.67 13.94
N LYS A 73 10.62 7.26 12.70
CA LYS A 73 11.49 7.54 11.57
C LYS A 73 11.39 8.99 11.12
N LEU A 74 10.17 9.53 11.01
CA LEU A 74 9.92 10.92 10.64
C LEU A 74 10.42 11.90 11.71
N ASP A 75 10.24 11.57 12.99
CA ASP A 75 10.76 12.37 14.11
C ASP A 75 12.29 12.47 14.06
N ARG A 76 13.00 11.35 13.83
CA ARG A 76 14.47 11.35 13.63
C ARG A 76 14.91 12.12 12.40
N LYS A 77 14.11 12.15 11.33
CA LYS A 77 14.37 12.94 10.12
C LYS A 77 14.13 14.43 10.33
N GLY A 78 13.46 14.81 11.41
CA GLY A 78 13.21 16.20 11.80
C GLY A 78 11.83 16.73 11.44
N PHE A 79 10.91 15.89 10.98
CA PHE A 79 9.50 16.29 10.84
C PHE A 79 8.84 16.51 12.20
N ARG A 80 7.84 17.39 12.25
CA ARG A 80 6.94 17.52 13.39
C ARG A 80 5.82 16.48 13.26
N VAL A 81 5.87 15.45 14.09
CA VAL A 81 4.99 14.29 13.96
C VAL A 81 3.81 14.40 14.92
N LEU A 82 2.60 14.28 14.38
CA LEU A 82 1.34 14.22 15.10
C LEU A 82 0.79 12.79 14.96
N ALA A 83 0.89 12.01 16.01
CA ALA A 83 0.59 10.58 15.99
C ALA A 83 -0.77 10.27 16.60
N GLY A 84 -1.72 9.83 15.78
CA GLY A 84 -3.03 9.35 16.22
C GLY A 84 -2.96 7.89 16.69
N CYS A 85 -3.18 7.66 17.96
CA CYS A 85 -3.21 6.33 18.59
C CYS A 85 -4.63 5.98 19.04
N LEU A 86 -5.02 4.72 18.87
CA LEU A 86 -6.35 4.26 19.31
C LEU A 86 -6.42 4.12 20.83
N THR A 87 -5.29 3.77 21.48
CA THR A 87 -5.23 3.45 22.92
C THR A 87 -4.28 4.39 23.66
N GLU A 88 -4.61 4.70 24.91
CA GLU A 88 -3.71 5.45 25.79
C GLU A 88 -2.36 4.75 25.96
N LYS A 89 -2.39 3.42 26.14
CA LYS A 89 -1.17 2.62 26.23
C LYS A 89 -0.28 2.80 24.99
N GLY A 90 -0.85 2.71 23.79
CA GLY A 90 -0.11 2.91 22.54
C GLY A 90 0.50 4.30 22.43
N ALA A 91 -0.25 5.33 22.85
CA ALA A 91 0.23 6.70 22.89
C ALA A 91 1.40 6.88 23.85
N ASP A 92 1.30 6.34 25.08
CA ASP A 92 2.34 6.46 26.11
C ASP A 92 3.59 5.63 25.76
N ASP A 93 3.41 4.43 25.19
CA ASP A 93 4.51 3.61 24.72
C ASP A 93 5.29 4.31 23.59
N LEU A 94 4.59 5.01 22.70
CA LEU A 94 5.23 5.78 21.62
C LEU A 94 5.94 7.02 22.19
N LYS A 95 5.32 7.79 23.09
CA LYS A 95 5.94 8.97 23.72
C LYS A 95 7.25 8.65 24.43
N ARG A 96 7.33 7.50 25.12
CA ARG A 96 8.54 7.11 25.87
C ARG A 96 9.78 6.92 25.01
N VAL A 97 9.61 6.60 23.73
CA VAL A 97 10.71 6.30 22.79
C VAL A 97 10.83 7.32 21.66
N ALA A 98 9.98 8.34 21.66
CA ALA A 98 9.96 9.41 20.69
C ALA A 98 10.95 10.53 21.02
N GLY A 99 11.38 11.26 20.01
CA GLY A 99 12.13 12.49 20.18
C GLY A 99 11.21 13.70 20.42
N PRO A 100 11.78 14.90 20.46
CA PRO A 100 11.09 16.12 20.89
C PRO A 100 10.05 16.64 19.88
N TYR A 101 10.04 16.15 18.66
CA TYR A 101 9.16 16.63 17.60
C TYR A 101 7.90 15.77 17.40
N LEU A 102 7.72 14.74 18.25
CA LEU A 102 6.55 13.86 18.19
C LEU A 102 5.57 14.17 19.33
N LYS A 103 4.32 14.35 18.96
CA LYS A 103 3.18 14.48 19.88
C LYS A 103 2.13 13.42 19.54
N THR A 104 1.38 12.97 20.54
CA THR A 104 0.34 11.96 20.36
C THR A 104 -1.04 12.51 20.71
N VAL A 105 -2.06 12.00 20.04
CA VAL A 105 -3.47 12.25 20.33
C VAL A 105 -4.26 10.94 20.27
N LEU A 106 -5.27 10.79 21.11
CA LEU A 106 -6.19 9.65 21.01
C LEU A 106 -7.09 9.83 19.78
N LEU A 107 -7.20 8.79 18.96
CA LEU A 107 -7.95 8.82 17.72
C LEU A 107 -8.58 7.46 17.39
N ASP A 108 -9.91 7.45 17.39
CA ASP A 108 -10.71 6.39 16.74
C ASP A 108 -11.22 6.92 15.39
N VAL A 109 -10.67 6.40 14.29
CA VAL A 109 -11.06 6.79 12.91
C VAL A 109 -12.48 6.36 12.55
N THR A 110 -13.18 5.61 13.39
CA THR A 110 -14.59 5.23 13.21
C THR A 110 -15.58 6.18 13.88
N SER A 111 -15.09 7.14 14.67
CA SER A 111 -15.86 8.13 15.41
C SER A 111 -15.62 9.52 14.82
N GLN A 112 -16.67 10.12 14.26
CA GLN A 112 -16.59 11.47 13.70
C GLN A 112 -16.19 12.52 14.77
N ASP A 113 -16.72 12.40 15.97
CA ASP A 113 -16.37 13.26 17.11
C ASP A 113 -14.88 13.14 17.48
N SER A 114 -14.32 11.92 17.46
CA SER A 114 -12.89 11.70 17.71
C SER A 114 -12.02 12.33 16.60
N ILE A 115 -12.45 12.24 15.35
CA ILE A 115 -11.75 12.84 14.20
C ILE A 115 -11.77 14.37 14.29
N GLU A 116 -12.90 14.96 14.64
CA GLU A 116 -13.06 16.41 14.78
C GLU A 116 -12.21 16.97 15.94
N LYS A 117 -12.18 16.29 17.08
CA LYS A 117 -11.29 16.65 18.20
C LYS A 117 -9.82 16.59 17.80
N ALA A 118 -9.41 15.53 17.09
CA ALA A 118 -8.04 15.39 16.60
C ALA A 118 -7.69 16.48 15.55
N MET A 119 -8.63 16.87 14.70
CA MET A 119 -8.45 17.94 13.72
C MET A 119 -8.28 19.31 14.41
N GLU A 120 -9.13 19.63 15.39
CA GLU A 120 -9.02 20.90 16.10
C GLU A 120 -7.72 21.00 16.90
N TRP A 121 -7.30 19.93 17.57
CA TRP A 121 -5.99 19.85 18.18
C TRP A 121 -4.85 20.02 17.17
N THR A 122 -4.94 19.36 16.00
CA THR A 122 -3.96 19.51 14.92
C THR A 122 -3.87 20.94 14.43
N LYS A 123 -5.01 21.61 14.25
CA LYS A 123 -5.09 23.01 13.82
C LYS A 123 -4.35 23.96 14.78
N GLN A 124 -4.48 23.73 16.10
CA GLN A 124 -3.74 24.49 17.10
C GLN A 124 -2.22 24.24 17.01
N GLU A 125 -1.80 22.98 16.75
CA GLU A 125 -0.38 22.62 16.64
C GLU A 125 0.30 23.17 15.37
N VAL A 126 -0.40 23.16 14.23
CA VAL A 126 0.19 23.55 12.95
C VAL A 126 0.10 25.08 12.70
N GLY A 127 -0.89 25.76 13.29
CA GLY A 127 -1.13 27.18 13.09
C GLY A 127 -1.22 27.57 11.60
N ASP A 128 -0.56 28.64 11.24
CA ASP A 128 -0.54 29.15 9.86
C ASP A 128 0.28 28.32 8.87
N LYS A 129 1.04 27.33 9.35
CA LYS A 129 1.83 26.45 8.47
C LYS A 129 0.98 25.39 7.74
N GLY A 130 -0.18 25.06 8.31
CA GLY A 130 -1.02 23.99 7.82
C GLY A 130 -0.39 22.59 8.00
N LEU A 131 -1.07 21.57 7.48
CA LEU A 131 -0.63 20.18 7.59
C LEU A 131 0.05 19.73 6.30
N TRP A 132 1.37 19.47 6.39
CA TRP A 132 2.16 19.02 5.25
C TRP A 132 1.81 17.62 4.78
N GLY A 133 1.57 16.68 5.71
CA GLY A 133 1.28 15.30 5.37
C GLY A 133 0.19 14.68 6.22
N LEU A 134 -0.75 13.98 5.59
CA LEU A 134 -1.69 13.08 6.25
C LEU A 134 -1.40 11.66 5.79
N VAL A 135 -1.10 10.75 6.75
CA VAL A 135 -0.90 9.34 6.49
C VAL A 135 -2.07 8.54 7.05
N ASN A 136 -2.94 8.07 6.18
CA ASN A 136 -4.03 7.17 6.53
C ASN A 136 -3.50 5.74 6.59
N ASN A 137 -3.00 5.35 7.76
CA ASN A 137 -2.41 4.05 8.02
C ASN A 137 -3.29 3.16 8.91
N ALA A 138 -4.16 3.71 9.73
CA ALA A 138 -5.08 2.93 10.56
C ALA A 138 -5.85 1.90 9.73
N GLY A 139 -5.90 0.66 10.19
CA GLY A 139 -6.57 -0.41 9.46
C GLY A 139 -6.65 -1.71 10.25
N ARG A 140 -7.57 -2.57 9.84
CA ARG A 140 -7.79 -3.93 10.38
C ARG A 140 -8.05 -4.91 9.24
N SER A 141 -7.75 -6.20 9.46
CA SER A 141 -7.99 -7.26 8.46
C SER A 141 -9.16 -8.18 8.81
N LEU A 142 -9.48 -8.29 10.07
CA LEU A 142 -10.50 -9.23 10.56
C LEU A 142 -11.91 -8.61 10.56
N PRO A 143 -12.93 -9.44 10.32
CA PRO A 143 -12.88 -10.85 9.97
C PRO A 143 -12.42 -11.13 8.54
N MET A 144 -11.77 -12.29 8.32
CA MET A 144 -11.21 -12.74 7.05
C MET A 144 -11.50 -14.23 6.87
N GLY A 145 -11.94 -14.65 5.68
CA GLY A 145 -12.27 -16.03 5.34
C GLY A 145 -13.15 -16.11 4.09
N PRO A 146 -13.70 -17.28 3.74
CA PRO A 146 -14.67 -17.39 2.66
C PRO A 146 -15.87 -16.46 2.88
N SER A 147 -16.29 -15.74 1.85
CA SER A 147 -17.36 -14.72 1.97
C SER A 147 -18.70 -15.31 2.45
N GLU A 148 -19.00 -16.55 2.06
CA GLU A 148 -20.22 -17.27 2.49
C GLU A 148 -20.28 -17.52 4.01
N TRP A 149 -19.11 -17.49 4.71
CA TRP A 149 -19.07 -17.70 6.16
C TRP A 149 -19.39 -16.45 6.96
N MET A 150 -19.51 -15.30 6.29
CA MET A 150 -19.63 -13.99 6.93
C MET A 150 -21.03 -13.43 6.83
N LYS A 151 -21.41 -12.66 7.84
CA LYS A 151 -22.59 -11.81 7.82
C LYS A 151 -22.25 -10.42 7.28
N VAL A 152 -23.26 -9.66 6.87
CA VAL A 152 -23.09 -8.30 6.34
C VAL A 152 -22.37 -7.38 7.34
N GLU A 153 -22.62 -7.57 8.65
CA GLU A 153 -21.98 -6.82 9.73
C GLU A 153 -20.47 -7.04 9.80
N ASP A 154 -20.00 -8.26 9.45
CA ASP A 154 -18.56 -8.58 9.38
C ASP A 154 -17.87 -7.73 8.30
N PHE A 155 -18.52 -7.55 7.14
CA PHE A 155 -18.02 -6.65 6.09
C PHE A 155 -18.02 -5.20 6.57
N HIS A 156 -19.14 -4.73 7.12
CA HIS A 156 -19.27 -3.35 7.60
C HIS A 156 -18.22 -3.00 8.66
N SER A 157 -17.90 -3.92 9.56
CA SER A 157 -16.93 -3.72 10.62
C SER A 157 -15.53 -3.36 10.08
N THR A 158 -15.12 -3.99 8.97
CA THR A 158 -13.85 -3.73 8.31
C THR A 158 -13.90 -2.46 7.46
N LEU A 159 -14.99 -2.26 6.71
CA LEU A 159 -15.20 -1.08 5.87
C LEU A 159 -15.23 0.21 6.71
N LYS A 160 -15.82 0.16 7.91
CA LYS A 160 -15.92 1.31 8.82
C LYS A 160 -14.53 1.88 9.17
N VAL A 161 -13.54 1.02 9.41
CA VAL A 161 -12.17 1.45 9.69
C VAL A 161 -11.42 1.79 8.41
N ASN A 162 -11.33 0.84 7.48
CA ASN A 162 -10.37 0.90 6.38
C ASN A 162 -10.81 1.82 5.23
N MET A 163 -12.10 2.05 5.06
CA MET A 163 -12.65 2.87 3.98
C MET A 163 -13.25 4.16 4.55
N ASN A 164 -14.30 4.05 5.38
CA ASN A 164 -14.99 5.23 5.90
C ASN A 164 -14.06 6.09 6.75
N GLY A 165 -13.21 5.47 7.60
CA GLY A 165 -12.22 6.18 8.39
C GLY A 165 -11.21 6.93 7.53
N VAL A 166 -10.71 6.34 6.43
CA VAL A 166 -9.80 7.00 5.49
C VAL A 166 -10.47 8.20 4.82
N ILE A 167 -11.73 8.04 4.37
CA ILE A 167 -12.50 9.12 3.75
C ILE A 167 -12.75 10.24 4.78
N ALA A 168 -13.26 9.91 5.97
CA ALA A 168 -13.58 10.87 7.01
C ALA A 168 -12.34 11.67 7.46
N MET A 169 -11.23 11.00 7.77
CA MET A 169 -9.95 11.65 8.08
C MET A 169 -9.52 12.59 6.97
N THR A 170 -9.54 12.12 5.72
CA THR A 170 -9.10 12.91 4.57
C THR A 170 -9.95 14.16 4.39
N MET A 171 -11.28 14.04 4.39
CA MET A 171 -12.19 15.18 4.18
C MET A 171 -12.09 16.20 5.32
N THR A 172 -12.02 15.74 6.57
CA THR A 172 -11.90 16.61 7.75
C THR A 172 -10.58 17.38 7.77
N PHE A 173 -9.46 16.73 7.38
CA PHE A 173 -8.13 17.36 7.41
C PHE A 173 -7.77 18.12 6.12
N LEU A 174 -8.57 17.99 5.05
CA LEU A 174 -8.28 18.57 3.74
C LEU A 174 -8.03 20.10 3.78
N PRO A 175 -8.75 20.92 4.59
CA PRO A 175 -8.47 22.35 4.68
C PRO A 175 -7.04 22.66 5.13
N LEU A 176 -6.52 21.97 6.15
CA LEU A 176 -5.15 22.14 6.65
C LEU A 176 -4.10 21.65 5.63
N ILE A 177 -4.43 20.61 4.86
CA ILE A 177 -3.56 20.09 3.80
C ILE A 177 -3.51 21.06 2.62
N LYS A 178 -4.64 21.69 2.27
CA LYS A 178 -4.69 22.75 1.25
C LYS A 178 -3.83 23.96 1.65
N GLN A 179 -3.90 24.36 2.90
CA GLN A 179 -3.12 25.48 3.45
C GLN A 179 -1.61 25.27 3.27
N ALA A 180 -1.11 24.05 3.52
CA ALA A 180 0.29 23.69 3.35
C ALA A 180 0.68 23.32 1.90
N ARG A 181 -0.27 23.21 0.96
CA ARG A 181 -0.08 22.54 -0.35
C ARG A 181 0.60 21.19 -0.18
N GLY A 182 0.11 20.43 0.79
CA GLY A 182 0.74 19.24 1.32
C GLY A 182 0.48 17.97 0.51
N ARG A 183 0.42 16.83 1.20
CA ARG A 183 0.21 15.53 0.59
C ARG A 183 -0.58 14.58 1.46
N ILE A 184 -1.23 13.62 0.82
CA ILE A 184 -1.99 12.55 1.45
C ILE A 184 -1.32 11.23 1.06
N VAL A 185 -1.05 10.38 2.04
CA VAL A 185 -0.48 9.05 1.85
C VAL A 185 -1.48 8.02 2.37
N ASN A 186 -2.11 7.28 1.48
CA ASN A 186 -3.07 6.25 1.81
C ASN A 186 -2.42 4.87 1.79
N VAL A 187 -2.54 4.12 2.88
CA VAL A 187 -2.03 2.76 2.96
C VAL A 187 -3.10 1.79 2.46
N ALA A 188 -2.98 1.40 1.20
CA ALA A 188 -3.78 0.35 0.59
C ALA A 188 -3.21 -1.06 0.91
N SER A 189 -3.07 -1.91 -0.07
CA SER A 189 -2.45 -3.25 -0.03
C SER A 189 -2.37 -3.81 -1.45
N VAL A 190 -1.54 -4.80 -1.69
CA VAL A 190 -1.63 -5.64 -2.90
C VAL A 190 -3.02 -6.30 -3.02
N LEU A 191 -3.72 -6.51 -1.90
CA LEU A 191 -5.10 -6.98 -1.87
C LEU A 191 -6.14 -5.90 -2.24
N GLY A 192 -5.71 -4.70 -2.55
CA GLY A 192 -6.48 -3.67 -3.26
C GLY A 192 -6.33 -3.77 -4.79
N ARG A 193 -5.49 -4.69 -5.28
CA ARG A 193 -5.23 -4.93 -6.70
C ARG A 193 -5.65 -6.35 -7.13
N VAL A 194 -5.54 -7.31 -6.22
CA VAL A 194 -5.99 -8.70 -6.41
C VAL A 194 -6.80 -9.13 -5.21
N ALA A 195 -8.05 -9.52 -5.41
CA ALA A 195 -8.94 -9.99 -4.35
C ALA A 195 -8.67 -11.48 -4.07
N ALA A 196 -7.65 -11.77 -3.24
CA ALA A 196 -7.25 -13.15 -2.95
C ALA A 196 -8.01 -13.79 -1.77
N ASN A 197 -8.67 -12.98 -0.92
CA ASN A 197 -9.43 -13.45 0.25
C ASN A 197 -10.83 -12.87 0.24
N GLY A 198 -11.79 -13.61 0.79
CA GLY A 198 -13.14 -13.09 1.05
C GLY A 198 -13.18 -12.09 2.20
N GLY A 199 -14.35 -11.49 2.41
CA GLY A 199 -14.62 -10.53 3.46
C GLY A 199 -14.34 -9.08 3.11
N GLY A 200 -14.47 -8.22 4.10
CA GLY A 200 -14.42 -6.76 3.92
C GLY A 200 -13.04 -6.20 3.60
N TYR A 201 -11.94 -6.95 3.84
CA TYR A 201 -10.59 -6.40 3.71
C TYR A 201 -10.23 -6.04 2.26
N CYS A 202 -10.32 -7.00 1.32
CA CYS A 202 -10.03 -6.72 -0.08
C CYS A 202 -10.93 -5.61 -0.63
N ILE A 203 -12.23 -5.67 -0.35
CA ILE A 203 -13.21 -4.63 -0.74
C ILE A 203 -12.76 -3.27 -0.23
N SER A 204 -12.37 -3.16 1.05
CA SER A 204 -11.89 -1.90 1.62
C SER A 204 -10.64 -1.37 0.94
N LYS A 205 -9.68 -2.24 0.59
CA LYS A 205 -8.42 -1.83 -0.04
C LYS A 205 -8.60 -1.44 -1.51
N PHE A 206 -9.48 -2.11 -2.26
CA PHE A 206 -9.93 -1.64 -3.58
C PHE A 206 -10.62 -0.27 -3.50
N ALA A 207 -11.46 -0.05 -2.48
CA ALA A 207 -12.11 1.24 -2.26
C ALA A 207 -11.09 2.36 -1.98
N VAL A 208 -10.05 2.08 -1.17
CA VAL A 208 -8.95 3.06 -0.91
C VAL A 208 -8.19 3.39 -2.19
N GLU A 209 -7.90 2.41 -3.07
CA GLU A 209 -7.28 2.65 -4.38
C GLU A 209 -8.13 3.60 -5.23
N SER A 210 -9.41 3.27 -5.39
CA SER A 210 -10.36 4.06 -6.17
C SER A 210 -10.53 5.48 -5.59
N PHE A 211 -10.76 5.60 -4.29
CA PHE A 211 -10.88 6.88 -3.60
C PHE A 211 -9.63 7.74 -3.79
N SER A 212 -8.45 7.15 -3.65
CA SER A 212 -7.18 7.89 -3.81
C SER A 212 -6.99 8.41 -5.23
N ASP A 213 -7.36 7.63 -6.24
CA ASP A 213 -7.24 8.04 -7.65
C ASP A 213 -8.22 9.14 -8.02
N CYS A 214 -9.48 9.06 -7.55
CA CYS A 214 -10.46 10.13 -7.73
C CYS A 214 -9.97 11.39 -7.05
N LEU A 215 -9.64 11.32 -5.76
CA LEU A 215 -9.17 12.45 -4.99
C LEU A 215 -7.93 13.12 -5.61
N ARG A 216 -6.96 12.33 -6.07
CA ARG A 216 -5.75 12.85 -6.72
C ARG A 216 -6.07 13.70 -7.93
N ARG A 217 -7.06 13.31 -8.74
CA ARG A 217 -7.49 14.05 -9.93
C ARG A 217 -8.26 15.31 -9.55
N ASP A 218 -9.10 15.23 -8.51
CA ASP A 218 -9.95 16.33 -8.07
C ASP A 218 -9.15 17.48 -7.45
N ILE A 219 -8.12 17.16 -6.66
CA ILE A 219 -7.44 18.17 -5.84
C ILE A 219 -6.04 18.58 -6.33
N HIS A 220 -5.56 18.05 -7.46
CA HIS A 220 -4.20 18.35 -7.95
C HIS A 220 -4.02 19.84 -8.28
N TYR A 221 -5.08 20.53 -8.70
CA TYR A 221 -5.07 21.99 -8.97
C TYR A 221 -4.71 22.83 -7.74
N PHE A 222 -4.91 22.29 -6.54
CA PHE A 222 -4.50 22.96 -5.29
C PHE A 222 -3.03 22.68 -4.92
N GLY A 223 -2.27 22.01 -5.77
CA GLY A 223 -0.87 21.63 -5.52
C GLY A 223 -0.69 20.45 -4.57
N ILE A 224 -1.78 19.78 -4.18
CA ILE A 224 -1.76 18.63 -3.26
C ILE A 224 -1.36 17.35 -4.00
N LYS A 225 -0.53 16.52 -3.36
CA LYS A 225 -0.15 15.21 -3.87
C LYS A 225 -0.89 14.11 -3.11
N VAL A 226 -1.41 13.12 -3.83
CA VAL A 226 -2.01 11.91 -3.23
C VAL A 226 -1.20 10.71 -3.67
N CYS A 227 -0.67 9.99 -2.69
CA CYS A 227 0.19 8.83 -2.86
C CYS A 227 -0.47 7.59 -2.25
N ILE A 228 -0.31 6.45 -2.88
CA ILE A 228 -0.81 5.17 -2.41
C ILE A 228 0.39 4.28 -2.09
N VAL A 229 0.39 3.67 -0.92
CA VAL A 229 1.35 2.63 -0.56
C VAL A 229 0.64 1.29 -0.60
N GLU A 230 1.19 0.36 -1.38
CA GLU A 230 0.66 -0.98 -1.63
C GLU A 230 1.59 -2.04 -1.00
N PRO A 231 1.50 -2.29 0.31
CA PRO A 231 2.31 -3.34 0.94
C PRO A 231 1.87 -4.72 0.46
N GLY A 232 2.84 -5.61 0.27
CA GLY A 232 2.61 -7.04 0.28
C GLY A 232 2.34 -7.57 1.69
N PHE A 233 2.75 -8.80 1.96
CA PHE A 233 2.54 -9.41 3.27
C PHE A 233 3.72 -9.12 4.20
N PHE A 234 3.43 -8.54 5.36
CA PHE A 234 4.41 -8.20 6.39
C PHE A 234 3.96 -8.70 7.76
N LYS A 235 4.92 -9.06 8.63
CA LYS A 235 4.66 -9.49 10.01
C LYS A 235 4.23 -8.31 10.88
N THR A 236 2.91 -8.13 11.03
CA THR A 236 2.28 -7.09 11.84
C THR A 236 1.12 -7.69 12.65
N ALA A 237 0.48 -6.91 13.51
CA ALA A 237 -0.72 -7.35 14.22
C ALA A 237 -1.85 -7.78 13.24
N VAL A 238 -1.93 -7.15 12.06
CA VAL A 238 -2.94 -7.45 11.02
C VAL A 238 -2.75 -8.85 10.39
N THR A 239 -1.53 -9.38 10.40
CA THR A 239 -1.17 -10.69 9.83
C THR A 239 -0.85 -11.74 10.90
N SER A 240 -1.14 -11.45 12.17
CA SER A 240 -0.94 -12.42 13.26
C SER A 240 -1.86 -13.62 13.10
N LEU A 241 -1.27 -14.83 13.12
CA LEU A 241 -1.98 -16.08 12.85
C LEU A 241 -3.02 -16.41 13.93
N GLU A 242 -2.68 -16.21 15.19
CA GLU A 242 -3.56 -16.57 16.31
C GLU A 242 -4.93 -15.85 16.27
N PRO A 243 -5.02 -14.52 16.09
CA PRO A 243 -6.32 -13.85 15.89
C PRO A 243 -7.05 -14.32 14.62
N ILE A 244 -6.33 -14.57 13.53
CA ILE A 244 -6.91 -15.04 12.27
C ILE A 244 -7.56 -16.42 12.48
N GLU A 245 -6.87 -17.34 13.12
CA GLU A 245 -7.38 -18.68 13.39
C GLU A 245 -8.58 -18.68 14.34
N ARG A 246 -8.53 -17.91 15.43
CA ARG A 246 -9.71 -17.74 16.33
C ARG A 246 -10.90 -17.24 15.56
N GLU A 247 -10.71 -16.29 14.65
CA GLU A 247 -11.79 -15.74 13.85
C GLU A 247 -12.34 -16.74 12.83
N LEU A 248 -11.49 -17.54 12.19
CA LEU A 248 -11.92 -18.61 11.29
C LEU A 248 -12.75 -19.67 12.03
N HIS A 249 -12.36 -20.04 13.26
CA HIS A 249 -13.16 -20.91 14.12
C HIS A 249 -14.50 -20.28 14.47
N ARG A 250 -14.55 -18.98 14.81
CA ARG A 250 -15.79 -18.26 15.09
C ARG A 250 -16.73 -18.30 13.86
N LEU A 251 -16.21 -17.97 12.68
CA LEU A 251 -16.97 -17.98 11.43
C LEU A 251 -17.52 -19.38 11.13
N TRP A 252 -16.65 -20.41 11.22
CA TRP A 252 -17.06 -21.79 10.99
C TRP A 252 -18.15 -22.26 11.94
N ASN A 253 -18.03 -21.96 13.22
CA ASN A 253 -18.98 -22.43 14.25
C ASN A 253 -20.39 -21.87 14.06
N GLN A 254 -20.54 -20.69 13.45
CA GLN A 254 -21.85 -20.06 13.20
C GLN A 254 -22.54 -20.57 11.91
N LEU A 255 -21.87 -21.38 11.08
CA LEU A 255 -22.44 -21.90 9.85
C LEU A 255 -23.51 -22.97 10.12
N SER A 256 -24.53 -23.01 9.24
CA SER A 256 -25.50 -24.08 9.28
C SER A 256 -24.91 -25.46 8.96
N PRO A 257 -25.53 -26.55 9.41
CA PRO A 257 -25.07 -27.90 9.10
C PRO A 257 -24.95 -28.16 7.59
N GLU A 258 -25.87 -27.60 6.77
CA GLU A 258 -25.87 -27.76 5.32
C GLU A 258 -24.66 -27.12 4.69
N VAL A 259 -24.30 -25.88 5.11
CA VAL A 259 -23.11 -25.19 4.62
C VAL A 259 -21.84 -25.93 5.04
N LYS A 260 -21.73 -26.35 6.30
CA LYS A 260 -20.59 -27.18 6.77
C LYS A 260 -20.44 -28.46 5.95
N ALA A 261 -21.55 -29.16 5.66
CA ALA A 261 -21.54 -30.38 4.88
C ALA A 261 -21.11 -30.17 3.41
N SER A 262 -21.28 -28.97 2.84
CA SER A 262 -20.81 -28.65 1.50
C SER A 262 -19.29 -28.51 1.44
N TYR A 263 -18.69 -27.94 2.49
CA TYR A 263 -17.24 -27.80 2.62
C TYR A 263 -16.57 -29.11 3.07
N GLY A 264 -17.22 -29.87 3.97
CA GLY A 264 -16.72 -31.10 4.58
C GLY A 264 -15.93 -30.88 5.87
N ASP A 265 -15.95 -31.88 6.76
CA ASP A 265 -15.47 -31.77 8.15
C ASP A 265 -14.01 -31.34 8.30
N LYS A 266 -13.15 -31.71 7.35
CA LYS A 266 -11.72 -31.38 7.37
C LYS A 266 -11.35 -30.09 6.64
N TYR A 267 -12.34 -29.32 6.15
CA TYR A 267 -12.05 -28.16 5.32
C TYR A 267 -11.41 -27.04 6.13
N LEU A 268 -11.97 -26.72 7.30
CA LEU A 268 -11.43 -25.67 8.19
C LEU A 268 -9.96 -25.93 8.53
N ASP A 269 -9.61 -27.16 8.93
CA ASP A 269 -8.24 -27.50 9.29
C ASP A 269 -7.28 -27.37 8.10
N LYS A 270 -7.72 -27.79 6.92
CA LYS A 270 -6.95 -27.60 5.68
C LYS A 270 -6.77 -26.13 5.36
N TYR A 271 -7.83 -25.33 5.51
CA TYR A 271 -7.80 -23.89 5.24
C TYR A 271 -6.82 -23.17 6.18
N ILE A 272 -6.90 -23.44 7.48
CA ILE A 272 -5.98 -22.90 8.50
C ILE A 272 -4.53 -23.32 8.18
N LYS A 273 -4.27 -24.60 7.88
CA LYS A 273 -2.95 -25.09 7.53
C LYS A 273 -2.40 -24.39 6.28
N THR A 274 -3.22 -24.18 5.27
CA THR A 274 -2.84 -23.45 4.05
C THR A 274 -2.51 -21.99 4.37
N GLN A 275 -3.33 -21.30 5.18
CA GLN A 275 -3.07 -19.93 5.61
C GLN A 275 -1.74 -19.82 6.39
N ARG A 276 -1.47 -20.73 7.31
CA ARG A 276 -0.18 -20.77 8.04
C ARG A 276 0.99 -20.92 7.08
N LEU A 277 0.89 -21.83 6.11
CA LEU A 277 1.96 -22.08 5.14
C LEU A 277 2.24 -20.81 4.32
N ILE A 278 1.20 -20.19 3.77
CA ILE A 278 1.31 -18.96 2.97
C ILE A 278 1.92 -17.84 3.81
N MET A 279 1.35 -17.56 4.98
CA MET A 279 1.81 -16.45 5.82
C MET A 279 3.27 -16.62 6.27
N ASN A 280 3.69 -17.85 6.60
CA ASN A 280 5.08 -18.12 6.97
C ASN A 280 6.05 -17.99 5.77
N ALA A 281 5.59 -18.28 4.56
CA ALA A 281 6.41 -18.19 3.35
C ALA A 281 6.55 -16.76 2.82
N VAL A 282 5.48 -15.94 2.88
CA VAL A 282 5.46 -14.65 2.20
C VAL A 282 5.64 -13.45 3.13
N CYS A 283 5.29 -13.56 4.44
CA CYS A 283 5.35 -12.43 5.35
C CYS A 283 6.79 -11.98 5.65
N ASP A 284 7.13 -10.79 5.18
CA ASP A 284 8.42 -10.14 5.46
C ASP A 284 8.43 -9.54 6.87
N SER A 285 9.53 -9.72 7.59
CA SER A 285 9.72 -9.14 8.94
C SER A 285 10.25 -7.71 8.91
N ASP A 286 10.80 -7.27 7.79
CA ASP A 286 11.39 -5.94 7.65
C ASP A 286 10.33 -4.90 7.28
N LEU A 287 9.68 -4.34 8.31
CA LEU A 287 8.68 -3.28 8.16
C LEU A 287 9.27 -1.97 7.59
N THR A 288 10.60 -1.82 7.57
CA THR A 288 11.24 -0.61 7.06
C THR A 288 11.00 -0.44 5.56
N LYS A 289 10.81 -1.52 4.82
CA LYS A 289 10.47 -1.49 3.38
C LYS A 289 9.19 -0.69 3.10
N VAL A 290 8.20 -0.82 3.98
CA VAL A 290 6.94 -0.07 3.87
C VAL A 290 7.11 1.37 4.36
N THR A 291 7.76 1.56 5.51
CA THR A 291 7.96 2.92 6.06
C THR A 291 8.91 3.75 5.24
N ASN A 292 9.86 3.14 4.49
CA ASN A 292 10.68 3.84 3.49
C ASN A 292 9.82 4.40 2.34
N CYS A 293 8.84 3.63 1.87
CA CYS A 293 7.89 4.10 0.86
C CYS A 293 7.05 5.27 1.37
N MET A 294 6.54 5.18 2.61
CA MET A 294 5.77 6.26 3.24
C MET A 294 6.61 7.50 3.46
N GLU A 295 7.84 7.34 3.97
CA GLU A 295 8.78 8.45 4.15
C GLU A 295 9.10 9.13 2.83
N HIS A 296 9.44 8.37 1.79
CA HIS A 296 9.69 8.92 0.46
C HIS A 296 8.47 9.68 -0.08
N ALA A 297 7.25 9.15 0.09
CA ALA A 297 6.03 9.85 -0.29
C ALA A 297 5.89 11.21 0.44
N LEU A 298 6.42 11.35 1.65
CA LEU A 298 6.37 12.57 2.45
C LEU A 298 7.56 13.49 2.21
N SER A 299 8.75 12.98 1.92
CA SER A 299 10.00 13.75 1.82
C SER A 299 10.42 14.06 0.38
N ALA A 300 10.06 13.24 -0.60
CA ALA A 300 10.47 13.48 -1.98
C ALA A 300 9.89 14.78 -2.56
N ALA A 301 10.70 15.51 -3.32
CA ALA A 301 10.22 16.67 -4.06
C ALA A 301 9.19 16.27 -5.14
N TYR A 302 9.37 15.09 -5.73
CA TYR A 302 8.51 14.51 -6.76
C TYR A 302 8.03 13.12 -6.34
N PRO A 303 7.09 13.00 -5.39
CA PRO A 303 6.64 11.72 -4.90
C PRO A 303 5.94 10.91 -6.00
N ARG A 304 6.10 9.59 -5.95
CA ARG A 304 5.41 8.66 -6.83
C ARG A 304 3.93 8.61 -6.47
N THR A 305 3.08 8.29 -7.45
CA THR A 305 1.65 8.07 -7.19
C THR A 305 1.41 6.77 -6.44
N ARG A 306 2.18 5.70 -6.76
CA ARG A 306 2.09 4.37 -6.12
C ARG A 306 3.46 3.86 -5.69
N TYR A 307 3.45 3.16 -4.57
CA TYR A 307 4.63 2.56 -3.94
C TYR A 307 4.33 1.11 -3.58
N SER A 308 4.85 0.16 -4.33
CA SER A 308 4.75 -1.25 -4.00
C SER A 308 5.88 -1.65 -3.05
N ALA A 309 5.55 -2.17 -1.87
CA ALA A 309 6.50 -2.55 -0.84
C ALA A 309 6.47 -4.06 -0.58
N GLY A 310 7.64 -4.68 -0.56
CA GLY A 310 7.81 -6.12 -0.43
C GLY A 310 8.20 -6.78 -1.75
N TRP A 311 8.85 -7.93 -1.65
CA TRP A 311 9.26 -8.72 -2.83
C TRP A 311 8.03 -9.35 -3.51
N ASP A 312 7.10 -9.86 -2.70
CA ASP A 312 5.84 -10.44 -3.13
C ASP A 312 4.94 -9.42 -3.86
N ALA A 313 4.89 -8.18 -3.34
CA ALA A 313 4.18 -7.10 -4.02
C ALA A 313 4.75 -6.86 -5.42
N LYS A 314 6.08 -6.72 -5.55
CA LYS A 314 6.75 -6.33 -6.80
C LYS A 314 6.78 -7.44 -7.84
N LEU A 315 6.98 -8.70 -7.41
CA LEU A 315 7.23 -9.83 -8.30
C LEU A 315 6.02 -10.74 -8.51
N VAL A 316 5.03 -10.70 -7.60
CA VAL A 316 3.86 -11.58 -7.67
C VAL A 316 2.58 -10.78 -7.84
N TRP A 317 2.17 -10.03 -6.81
CA TRP A 317 0.81 -9.46 -6.75
C TRP A 317 0.56 -8.36 -7.78
N ILE A 318 1.49 -7.41 -7.93
CA ILE A 318 1.31 -6.33 -8.90
C ILE A 318 1.36 -6.85 -10.34
N PRO A 319 2.32 -7.68 -10.77
CA PRO A 319 2.27 -8.32 -12.09
C PRO A 319 0.98 -9.12 -12.31
N LEU A 320 0.54 -9.91 -11.31
CA LEU A 320 -0.69 -10.70 -11.39
C LEU A 320 -1.93 -9.82 -11.59
N SER A 321 -1.97 -8.62 -11.01
CA SER A 321 -3.09 -7.68 -11.14
C SER A 321 -3.30 -7.14 -12.56
N TYR A 322 -2.33 -7.28 -13.45
CA TYR A 322 -2.42 -6.92 -14.87
C TYR A 322 -2.75 -8.11 -15.77
N MET A 323 -2.83 -9.33 -15.21
CA MET A 323 -3.18 -10.51 -15.98
C MET A 323 -4.70 -10.62 -16.19
N PRO A 324 -5.14 -11.32 -17.24
CA PRO A 324 -6.55 -11.66 -17.42
C PRO A 324 -7.11 -12.43 -16.21
N SER A 325 -8.37 -12.19 -15.85
CA SER A 325 -9.00 -12.76 -14.65
C SER A 325 -8.90 -14.28 -14.57
N PHE A 326 -8.99 -15.00 -15.69
CA PHE A 326 -8.87 -16.46 -15.69
C PHE A 326 -7.49 -16.96 -15.20
N VAL A 327 -6.42 -16.19 -15.47
CA VAL A 327 -5.05 -16.52 -15.00
C VAL A 327 -4.98 -16.35 -13.49
N VAL A 328 -5.53 -15.25 -12.98
CA VAL A 328 -5.62 -14.98 -11.54
C VAL A 328 -6.44 -16.07 -10.84
N ASP A 329 -7.59 -16.43 -11.40
CA ASP A 329 -8.48 -17.46 -10.86
C ASP A 329 -7.79 -18.84 -10.78
N ILE A 330 -7.05 -19.21 -11.83
CA ILE A 330 -6.28 -20.46 -11.83
C ILE A 330 -5.21 -20.44 -10.74
N ALA A 331 -4.43 -19.34 -10.66
CA ALA A 331 -3.37 -19.20 -9.67
C ALA A 331 -3.91 -19.31 -8.24
N LEU A 332 -5.02 -18.65 -7.93
CA LEU A 332 -5.63 -18.69 -6.60
C LEU A 332 -6.29 -20.06 -6.29
N LYS A 333 -6.94 -20.69 -7.27
CA LYS A 333 -7.53 -22.03 -7.12
C LYS A 333 -6.51 -23.13 -6.83
N LEU A 334 -5.26 -22.98 -7.30
CA LEU A 334 -4.19 -23.94 -7.03
C LEU A 334 -3.69 -23.87 -5.58
N VAL A 335 -3.89 -22.73 -4.91
CA VAL A 335 -3.39 -22.50 -3.55
C VAL A 335 -4.45 -22.81 -2.49
N LEU A 336 -5.71 -22.51 -2.77
CA LEU A 336 -6.78 -22.68 -1.80
C LEU A 336 -7.31 -24.14 -1.75
N PRO A 337 -7.69 -24.64 -0.57
CA PRO A 337 -8.28 -25.98 -0.45
C PRO A 337 -9.64 -26.02 -1.16
N ARG A 338 -9.96 -27.19 -1.75
CA ARG A 338 -11.25 -27.41 -2.41
C ARG A 338 -12.28 -27.94 -1.42
N PRO A 339 -13.53 -27.40 -1.45
CA PRO A 339 -14.66 -27.96 -0.72
C PRO A 339 -14.97 -29.41 -1.15
N SER A 340 -15.59 -30.22 -0.27
CA SER A 340 -15.88 -31.62 -0.55
C SER A 340 -16.91 -31.83 -1.65
N LYS A 341 -17.87 -30.91 -1.77
CA LYS A 341 -18.90 -30.92 -2.84
C LYS A 341 -18.57 -29.99 -4.01
N SER A 342 -17.26 -29.71 -4.25
CA SER A 342 -16.86 -28.94 -5.42
C SER A 342 -17.05 -29.73 -6.71
N VAL A 343 -17.48 -29.07 -7.79
CA VAL A 343 -17.58 -29.59 -9.15
C VAL A 343 -16.24 -29.50 -9.86
#